data_fba329ab0146edd751fd81addc09d431
#
_entry.id   fba329ab0146edd751fd81addc09d431
#
_cell.length_a   1.000
_cell.length_b   1.000
_cell.length_c   1.000
_cell.angle_alpha   90.00
_cell.angle_beta   90.00
_cell.angle_gamma   90.00
#
_symmetry.space_group_name_H-M   'P 1'
#
loop_
_entity.id
_entity.type
_entity.pdbx_description
1 polymer ?
#
loop_
_entity_poly.entity_id
_entity_poly.type
_entity_poly.pdbx_seq_one_letter_code
_entity_poly.pdbx_strand_id
1 'polypeptide(L)'
;MVVRLGLLLSCVTLVVAQAQPAFAGTSSQAPLPPQRILLVGDSTAETIYPYLRDAAAPRGVDVESAARIGCSVIDGEPKLDDGRPYIDIYGDTSQCGAITASQQNRLLAAQHPDLVVWSSEWESWPNRVLDGQLVHFGTIPGNKAILAHIDAAVTRVTACGARVVFLPAPPRASPSVRGLANPGGDARLVQLSKLLRSYARQHPDKVDVVDLPTILQCPTADKCPDEVAPGIRPRALDGFHYDGDGAAWLANQLFGMLVGTAPRPAPPAPPACEAASPGTGLGAPRNAKCA
;
A
#
# COMPACT_ATOMS: atom_id res chain seq x y z
N MET A 1 54.16 -40.77 -76.50
CA MET A 1 54.69 -40.89 -75.11
C MET A 1 54.34 -39.62 -74.39
N VAL A 2 53.26 -39.64 -73.60
CA VAL A 2 52.69 -38.44 -72.96
C VAL A 2 52.82 -38.63 -71.45
N VAL A 3 53.68 -37.83 -70.85
CA VAL A 3 53.91 -37.82 -69.41
C VAL A 3 52.81 -36.92 -68.76
N ARG A 4 51.96 -37.47 -67.87
CA ARG A 4 51.00 -36.73 -67.07
C ARG A 4 51.65 -36.39 -65.73
N LEU A 5 51.77 -35.10 -65.46
CA LEU A 5 52.20 -34.53 -64.21
C LEU A 5 50.96 -34.37 -63.28
N GLY A 6 50.94 -35.12 -62.22
CA GLY A 6 49.86 -35.02 -61.22
C GLY A 6 50.21 -33.97 -60.20
N LEU A 7 49.30 -32.96 -60.02
CA LEU A 7 49.36 -31.93 -58.98
C LEU A 7 48.60 -32.42 -57.77
N LEU A 8 49.28 -32.64 -56.64
CA LEU A 8 48.66 -32.91 -55.31
C LEU A 8 48.36 -31.58 -54.65
N LEU A 9 47.07 -31.26 -54.56
CA LEU A 9 46.59 -30.15 -53.74
C LEU A 9 46.38 -30.62 -52.26
N SER A 10 47.23 -30.16 -51.37
CA SER A 10 47.01 -30.35 -49.91
C SER A 10 46.03 -29.31 -49.38
N CYS A 11 44.80 -29.76 -48.99
CA CYS A 11 43.87 -28.95 -48.27
C CYS A 11 44.29 -28.84 -46.80
N VAL A 12 44.73 -27.66 -46.40
CA VAL A 12 44.90 -27.31 -44.96
C VAL A 12 43.57 -26.82 -44.46
N THR A 13 42.90 -27.63 -43.67
CA THR A 13 41.68 -27.24 -42.95
C THR A 13 42.05 -26.46 -41.71
N LEU A 14 41.82 -25.14 -41.78
CA LEU A 14 41.92 -24.25 -40.61
C LEU A 14 40.69 -24.44 -39.71
N VAL A 15 40.88 -25.11 -38.56
CA VAL A 15 39.83 -25.20 -37.51
C VAL A 15 39.87 -23.91 -36.73
N VAL A 16 38.95 -22.99 -37.03
CA VAL A 16 38.71 -21.79 -36.20
C VAL A 16 37.85 -22.22 -35.02
N ALA A 17 38.46 -22.35 -33.85
CA ALA A 17 37.74 -22.53 -32.60
C ALA A 17 36.97 -21.22 -32.27
N GLN A 18 35.67 -21.21 -32.50
CA GLN A 18 34.81 -20.14 -32.03
C GLN A 18 34.65 -20.26 -30.53
N ALA A 19 35.31 -19.39 -29.77
CA ALA A 19 35.03 -19.18 -28.35
C ALA A 19 33.63 -18.57 -28.25
N GLN A 20 32.64 -19.37 -27.88
CA GLN A 20 31.31 -18.85 -27.51
C GLN A 20 31.46 -18.04 -26.20
N PRO A 21 31.01 -16.78 -26.19
CA PRO A 21 30.92 -16.05 -24.92
C PRO A 21 29.96 -16.82 -24.02
N ALA A 22 30.44 -17.29 -22.86
CA ALA A 22 29.61 -17.79 -21.80
C ALA A 22 28.73 -16.63 -21.35
N PHE A 23 27.48 -16.57 -21.82
CA PHE A 23 26.46 -15.75 -21.20
C PHE A 23 26.28 -16.31 -19.79
N ALA A 24 26.89 -15.63 -18.81
CA ALA A 24 26.54 -15.79 -17.42
C ALA A 24 25.05 -15.38 -17.33
N GLY A 25 24.18 -16.36 -17.46
CA GLY A 25 22.76 -16.18 -17.21
C GLY A 25 22.64 -15.75 -15.76
N THR A 26 22.43 -14.45 -15.54
CA THR A 26 21.90 -13.97 -14.28
C THR A 26 20.54 -14.65 -14.13
N SER A 27 20.50 -15.75 -13.38
CA SER A 27 19.24 -16.35 -12.96
C SER A 27 18.51 -15.24 -12.18
N SER A 28 17.55 -14.60 -12.83
CA SER A 28 16.61 -13.71 -12.18
C SER A 28 15.82 -14.57 -11.19
N GLN A 29 16.34 -14.68 -9.98
CA GLN A 29 15.67 -15.35 -8.89
C GLN A 29 14.37 -14.59 -8.67
N ALA A 30 13.24 -15.28 -8.77
CA ALA A 30 11.95 -14.65 -8.48
C ALA A 30 12.02 -13.99 -7.09
N PRO A 31 11.51 -12.76 -6.95
CA PRO A 31 11.55 -12.08 -5.66
C PRO A 31 10.91 -12.98 -4.59
N LEU A 32 11.51 -13.05 -3.42
CA LEU A 32 10.93 -13.78 -2.30
C LEU A 32 9.64 -13.08 -1.84
N PRO A 33 8.61 -13.84 -1.45
CA PRO A 33 7.41 -13.24 -0.88
C PRO A 33 7.76 -12.46 0.39
N PRO A 34 7.00 -11.39 0.72
CA PRO A 34 7.23 -10.64 1.94
C PRO A 34 7.08 -11.57 3.15
N GLN A 35 7.96 -11.42 4.12
CA GLN A 35 7.91 -12.20 5.36
C GLN A 35 7.23 -11.41 6.49
N ARG A 36 7.23 -10.09 6.39
CA ARG A 36 6.69 -9.18 7.40
C ARG A 36 5.89 -8.09 6.72
N ILE A 37 4.64 -7.97 7.10
CA ILE A 37 3.69 -6.98 6.57
C ILE A 37 3.27 -6.07 7.72
N LEU A 38 3.35 -4.77 7.51
CA LEU A 38 2.75 -3.77 8.39
C LEU A 38 1.51 -3.18 7.73
N LEU A 39 0.35 -3.35 8.35
CA LEU A 39 -0.89 -2.74 7.92
C LEU A 39 -1.02 -1.34 8.54
N VAL A 40 -1.23 -0.33 7.72
CA VAL A 40 -1.47 1.06 8.14
C VAL A 40 -2.80 1.55 7.58
N GLY A 41 -3.48 2.40 8.32
CA GLY A 41 -4.77 2.93 7.87
C GLY A 41 -5.70 3.31 9.01
N ASP A 42 -6.97 3.37 8.67
CA ASP A 42 -8.07 3.70 9.56
C ASP A 42 -8.82 2.45 10.06
N SER A 43 -10.10 2.60 10.39
CA SER A 43 -10.94 1.49 10.83
C SER A 43 -11.11 0.39 9.78
N THR A 44 -10.99 0.70 8.50
CA THR A 44 -11.06 -0.33 7.44
C THR A 44 -9.84 -1.25 7.47
N ALA A 45 -8.66 -0.69 7.73
CA ALA A 45 -7.45 -1.47 7.98
C ALA A 45 -7.57 -2.27 9.28
N GLU A 46 -8.09 -1.67 10.35
CA GLU A 46 -8.22 -2.34 11.64
C GLU A 46 -9.19 -3.53 11.59
N THR A 47 -10.30 -3.39 10.86
CA THR A 47 -11.29 -4.47 10.76
C THR A 47 -10.85 -5.61 9.84
N ILE A 48 -10.04 -5.38 8.81
CA ILE A 48 -9.48 -6.46 7.98
C ILE A 48 -8.25 -7.13 8.62
N TYR A 49 -7.57 -6.47 9.55
CA TYR A 49 -6.31 -6.93 10.14
C TYR A 49 -6.36 -8.36 10.69
N PRO A 50 -7.31 -8.75 11.58
CA PRO A 50 -7.32 -10.09 12.14
C PRO A 50 -7.43 -11.17 11.05
N TYR A 51 -8.25 -10.95 10.05
CA TYR A 51 -8.44 -11.88 8.94
C TYR A 51 -7.20 -11.98 8.03
N LEU A 52 -6.53 -10.86 7.77
CA LEU A 52 -5.30 -10.83 6.98
C LEU A 52 -4.16 -11.54 7.70
N ARG A 53 -4.01 -11.33 9.00
CA ARG A 53 -3.05 -12.05 9.85
C ARG A 53 -3.31 -13.57 9.81
N ASP A 54 -4.57 -13.98 9.95
CA ASP A 54 -4.96 -15.39 9.96
C ASP A 54 -4.76 -16.05 8.57
N ALA A 55 -4.96 -15.31 7.47
CA ALA A 55 -4.67 -15.76 6.11
C ALA A 55 -3.16 -15.89 5.83
N ALA A 56 -2.34 -15.07 6.48
CA ALA A 56 -0.89 -15.04 6.31
C ALA A 56 -0.15 -16.08 7.14
N ALA A 57 -0.66 -16.36 8.35
CA ALA A 57 -0.02 -17.25 9.35
C ALA A 57 0.35 -18.64 8.82
N PRO A 58 -0.49 -19.38 8.04
CA PRO A 58 -0.14 -20.69 7.51
C PRO A 58 1.04 -20.67 6.53
N ARG A 59 1.42 -19.50 6.04
CA ARG A 59 2.56 -19.29 5.11
C ARG A 59 3.79 -18.72 5.81
N GLY A 60 3.76 -18.59 7.14
CA GLY A 60 4.86 -18.06 7.92
C GLY A 60 5.11 -16.56 7.72
N VAL A 61 4.10 -15.81 7.25
CA VAL A 61 4.18 -14.37 7.08
C VAL A 61 3.60 -13.68 8.31
N ASP A 62 4.40 -12.81 8.90
CA ASP A 62 4.02 -12.02 10.06
C ASP A 62 3.27 -10.75 9.61
N VAL A 63 2.12 -10.48 10.22
CA VAL A 63 1.30 -9.30 9.92
C VAL A 63 1.02 -8.54 11.21
N GLU A 64 1.44 -7.29 11.24
CA GLU A 64 1.18 -6.37 12.33
C GLU A 64 0.37 -5.16 11.87
N SER A 65 -0.25 -4.47 12.81
CA SER A 65 -1.09 -3.31 12.51
C SER A 65 -0.69 -2.07 13.29
N ALA A 66 -0.52 -0.98 12.53
CA ALA A 66 -0.48 0.39 13.02
C ALA A 66 -1.72 1.17 12.56
N ALA A 67 -2.79 0.48 12.23
CA ALA A 67 -4.07 1.09 11.91
C ALA A 67 -4.69 1.74 13.16
N ARG A 68 -5.50 2.78 12.94
CA ARG A 68 -6.19 3.47 14.02
C ARG A 68 -7.55 3.96 13.55
N ILE A 69 -8.59 3.54 14.28
CA ILE A 69 -9.97 3.98 14.02
C ILE A 69 -10.06 5.50 13.96
N GLY A 70 -10.73 6.03 12.95
CA GLY A 70 -10.96 7.47 12.79
C GLY A 70 -9.73 8.30 12.42
N CYS A 71 -8.59 7.67 12.10
CA CYS A 71 -7.36 8.37 11.76
C CYS A 71 -6.85 7.98 10.37
N SER A 72 -6.39 8.97 9.61
CA SER A 72 -5.68 8.75 8.34
C SER A 72 -4.23 8.33 8.58
N VAL A 73 -3.58 7.81 7.54
CA VAL A 73 -2.13 7.54 7.55
C VAL A 73 -1.32 8.83 7.43
N ILE A 74 -1.87 9.84 6.75
CA ILE A 74 -1.25 11.17 6.64
C ILE A 74 -1.51 11.99 7.90
N ASP A 75 -0.63 12.96 8.11
CA ASP A 75 -0.77 13.92 9.20
C ASP A 75 -1.99 14.84 9.02
N GLY A 76 -2.26 15.62 10.04
CA GLY A 76 -3.26 16.67 10.02
C GLY A 76 -4.47 16.38 10.90
N GLU A 77 -5.04 17.45 11.40
CA GLU A 77 -6.21 17.41 12.26
C GLU A 77 -7.49 17.39 11.42
N PRO A 78 -8.37 16.38 11.57
CA PRO A 78 -9.63 16.34 10.84
C PRO A 78 -10.58 17.48 11.26
N LYS A 79 -11.26 18.06 10.28
CA LYS A 79 -12.19 19.18 10.45
C LYS A 79 -13.48 18.95 9.67
N LEU A 80 -14.57 19.49 10.19
CA LEU A 80 -15.81 19.64 9.41
C LEU A 80 -15.62 20.64 8.26
N ASP A 81 -16.59 20.70 7.35
CA ASP A 81 -16.56 21.61 6.20
C ASP A 81 -16.52 23.09 6.61
N ASP A 82 -17.06 23.44 7.78
CA ASP A 82 -17.04 24.77 8.37
C ASP A 82 -15.77 25.04 9.23
N GLY A 83 -14.80 24.12 9.25
CA GLY A 83 -13.54 24.26 9.96
C GLY A 83 -13.59 23.88 11.46
N ARG A 84 -14.76 23.56 12.00
CA ARG A 84 -14.86 23.06 13.38
C ARG A 84 -14.15 21.72 13.54
N PRO A 85 -13.65 21.37 14.74
CA PRO A 85 -13.09 20.05 15.00
C PRO A 85 -14.09 18.95 14.63
N TYR A 86 -13.59 17.92 13.94
CA TYR A 86 -14.35 16.71 13.72
C TYR A 86 -14.29 15.89 15.02
N ILE A 87 -15.45 15.72 15.65
CA ILE A 87 -15.59 14.85 16.81
C ILE A 87 -16.29 13.59 16.33
N ASP A 88 -15.52 12.54 16.18
CA ASP A 88 -16.06 11.23 15.83
C ASP A 88 -16.75 10.59 17.05
N ILE A 89 -17.68 9.66 16.78
CA ILE A 89 -18.28 8.79 17.79
C ILE A 89 -17.25 7.96 18.57
N TYR A 90 -16.04 7.84 18.05
CA TYR A 90 -14.91 7.13 18.65
C TYR A 90 -13.98 8.03 19.48
N GLY A 91 -14.30 9.31 19.64
CA GLY A 91 -13.58 10.25 20.51
C GLY A 91 -12.85 11.37 19.77
N ASP A 92 -11.88 11.98 20.46
CA ASP A 92 -11.12 13.11 19.93
C ASP A 92 -10.10 12.65 18.91
N THR A 93 -10.31 13.04 17.65
CA THR A 93 -9.42 12.76 16.52
C THR A 93 -8.35 13.85 16.29
N SER A 94 -8.29 14.88 17.13
CA SER A 94 -7.37 16.01 16.99
C SER A 94 -5.89 15.62 16.99
N GLN A 95 -5.55 14.49 17.63
CA GLN A 95 -4.18 14.00 17.75
C GLN A 95 -3.86 12.84 16.75
N CYS A 96 -4.76 12.56 15.83
CA CYS A 96 -4.60 11.46 14.88
C CYS A 96 -3.20 11.43 14.24
N GLY A 97 -2.78 12.52 13.59
CA GLY A 97 -1.50 12.56 12.86
C GLY A 97 -0.31 12.20 13.73
N ALA A 98 -0.17 12.86 14.87
CA ALA A 98 0.98 12.64 15.77
C ALA A 98 1.01 11.24 16.37
N ILE A 99 -0.12 10.72 16.84
CA ILE A 99 -0.21 9.39 17.44
C ILE A 99 0.01 8.31 16.37
N THR A 100 -0.63 8.44 15.21
CA THR A 100 -0.51 7.48 14.11
C THR A 100 0.93 7.41 13.59
N ALA A 101 1.56 8.56 13.32
CA ALA A 101 2.95 8.61 12.87
C ALA A 101 3.91 8.01 13.92
N SER A 102 3.70 8.29 15.22
CA SER A 102 4.50 7.72 16.30
C SER A 102 4.37 6.20 16.38
N GLN A 103 3.15 5.67 16.27
CA GLN A 103 2.91 4.23 16.27
C GLN A 103 3.53 3.55 15.04
N GLN A 104 3.35 4.13 13.86
CA GLN A 104 3.97 3.65 12.62
C GLN A 104 5.48 3.59 12.75
N ASN A 105 6.13 4.68 13.18
CA ASN A 105 7.59 4.73 13.33
C ASN A 105 8.11 3.67 14.31
N ARG A 106 7.41 3.47 15.43
CA ARG A 106 7.79 2.45 16.41
C ARG A 106 7.72 1.04 15.82
N LEU A 107 6.65 0.71 15.10
CA LEU A 107 6.49 -0.61 14.48
C LEU A 107 7.44 -0.80 13.30
N LEU A 108 7.67 0.21 12.48
CA LEU A 108 8.68 0.17 11.41
C LEU A 108 10.07 -0.16 11.96
N ALA A 109 10.46 0.50 13.06
CA ALA A 109 11.76 0.25 13.69
C ALA A 109 11.85 -1.11 14.38
N ALA A 110 10.76 -1.62 14.95
CA ALA A 110 10.75 -2.91 15.66
C ALA A 110 10.66 -4.11 14.72
N GLN A 111 9.93 -3.97 13.61
CA GLN A 111 9.54 -5.09 12.76
C GLN A 111 10.29 -5.16 11.45
N HIS A 112 10.85 -4.03 10.97
CA HIS A 112 11.48 -3.94 9.65
C HIS A 112 10.62 -4.63 8.56
N PRO A 113 9.39 -4.16 8.29
CA PRO A 113 8.50 -4.81 7.36
C PRO A 113 9.07 -4.79 5.94
N ASP A 114 8.81 -5.85 5.19
CA ASP A 114 9.13 -5.91 3.77
C ASP A 114 8.08 -5.17 2.94
N LEU A 115 6.85 -5.15 3.47
CA LEU A 115 5.69 -4.56 2.82
C LEU A 115 4.86 -3.76 3.82
N VAL A 116 4.48 -2.54 3.44
CA VAL A 116 3.47 -1.73 4.12
C VAL A 116 2.20 -1.74 3.30
N VAL A 117 1.12 -2.24 3.86
CA VAL A 117 -0.21 -2.24 3.24
C VAL A 117 -1.00 -1.06 3.77
N TRP A 118 -1.38 -0.15 2.88
CA TRP A 118 -2.10 1.07 3.23
C TRP A 118 -3.57 0.94 2.84
N SER A 119 -4.44 0.83 3.84
CA SER A 119 -5.89 0.78 3.68
C SER A 119 -6.52 1.90 4.51
N SER A 120 -6.92 2.99 3.85
CA SER A 120 -7.54 4.13 4.51
C SER A 120 -8.45 4.91 3.57
N GLU A 121 -9.55 5.40 4.12
CA GLU A 121 -10.50 6.30 3.49
C GLU A 121 -10.35 7.73 4.04
N TRP A 122 -9.72 7.87 5.20
CA TRP A 122 -9.68 9.11 5.96
C TRP A 122 -8.79 10.20 5.36
N GLU A 123 -7.99 9.91 4.34
CA GLU A 123 -7.31 10.92 3.54
C GLU A 123 -8.29 11.80 2.76
N SER A 124 -9.45 11.25 2.40
CA SER A 124 -10.49 11.97 1.65
C SER A 124 -11.58 12.55 2.53
N TRP A 125 -11.67 12.10 3.77
CA TRP A 125 -12.74 12.46 4.70
C TRP A 125 -12.26 12.40 6.15
N PRO A 126 -12.51 13.44 6.92
CA PRO A 126 -13.06 14.76 6.60
C PRO A 126 -12.05 15.72 5.95
N ASN A 127 -12.37 17.04 5.82
CA ASN A 127 -11.36 18.06 5.56
C ASN A 127 -10.37 18.11 6.74
N ARG A 128 -9.21 18.72 6.56
CA ARG A 128 -8.19 18.70 7.60
C ARG A 128 -7.33 19.94 7.62
N VAL A 129 -6.73 20.24 8.75
CA VAL A 129 -5.66 21.23 8.83
C VAL A 129 -4.34 20.53 8.53
N LEU A 130 -3.66 20.97 7.46
CA LEU A 130 -2.32 20.56 7.07
C LEU A 130 -1.43 21.79 7.07
N ASP A 131 -0.28 21.71 7.72
CA ASP A 131 0.66 22.85 7.84
C ASP A 131 -0.01 24.15 8.31
N GLY A 132 -0.97 24.05 9.23
CA GLY A 132 -1.75 25.18 9.76
C GLY A 132 -2.84 25.74 8.83
N GLN A 133 -3.08 25.12 7.68
CA GLN A 133 -4.06 25.56 6.69
C GLN A 133 -5.24 24.59 6.61
N LEU A 134 -6.47 25.09 6.57
CA LEU A 134 -7.63 24.26 6.30
C LEU A 134 -7.63 23.82 4.83
N VAL A 135 -7.53 22.52 4.63
CA VAL A 135 -7.48 21.88 3.32
C VAL A 135 -8.81 21.20 3.02
N HIS A 136 -9.43 21.60 1.92
CA HIS A 136 -10.67 21.02 1.42
C HIS A 136 -10.36 19.96 0.37
N PHE A 137 -10.56 18.70 0.72
CA PHE A 137 -10.42 17.58 -0.23
C PHE A 137 -11.39 17.76 -1.41
N GLY A 138 -10.94 17.40 -2.60
CA GLY A 138 -11.74 17.54 -3.83
C GLY A 138 -11.47 18.82 -4.60
N THR A 139 -10.87 19.83 -3.99
CA THR A 139 -10.38 21.02 -4.70
C THR A 139 -8.97 20.80 -5.26
N ILE A 140 -8.60 21.54 -6.31
CA ILE A 140 -7.26 21.42 -6.92
C ILE A 140 -6.15 21.67 -5.86
N PRO A 141 -6.19 22.78 -5.10
CA PRO A 141 -5.16 23.02 -4.08
C PRO A 141 -5.22 21.99 -2.94
N GLY A 142 -6.41 21.56 -2.54
CA GLY A 142 -6.58 20.55 -1.50
C GLY A 142 -6.00 19.21 -1.90
N ASN A 143 -6.28 18.74 -3.10
CA ASN A 143 -5.71 17.49 -3.61
C ASN A 143 -4.19 17.54 -3.72
N LYS A 144 -3.63 18.68 -4.11
CA LYS A 144 -2.18 18.88 -4.16
C LYS A 144 -1.56 18.80 -2.76
N ALA A 145 -2.18 19.41 -1.76
CA ALA A 145 -1.72 19.35 -0.37
C ALA A 145 -1.80 17.91 0.17
N ILE A 146 -2.92 17.21 -0.06
CA ILE A 146 -3.09 15.81 0.34
C ILE A 146 -2.00 14.92 -0.31
N LEU A 147 -1.74 15.08 -1.61
CA LEU A 147 -0.69 14.32 -2.29
C LEU A 147 0.70 14.58 -1.71
N ALA A 148 1.02 15.81 -1.32
CA ALA A 148 2.29 16.13 -0.66
C ALA A 148 2.43 15.40 0.69
N HIS A 149 1.35 15.31 1.47
CA HIS A 149 1.34 14.57 2.73
C HIS A 149 1.34 13.05 2.53
N ILE A 150 0.72 12.53 1.46
CA ILE A 150 0.85 11.12 1.05
C ILE A 150 2.32 10.83 0.71
N ASP A 151 2.99 11.69 -0.05
CA ASP A 151 4.41 11.53 -0.39
C ASP A 151 5.31 11.52 0.85
N ALA A 152 5.07 12.42 1.80
CA ALA A 152 5.78 12.45 3.07
C ALA A 152 5.55 11.16 3.89
N ALA A 153 4.31 10.66 3.94
CA ALA A 153 3.98 9.43 4.63
C ALA A 153 4.59 8.19 3.93
N VAL A 154 4.53 8.10 2.59
CA VAL A 154 5.20 7.05 1.82
C VAL A 154 6.70 7.09 2.07
N THR A 155 7.33 8.26 2.02
CA THR A 155 8.76 8.42 2.31
C THR A 155 9.09 7.93 3.72
N ARG A 156 8.27 8.24 4.71
CA ARG A 156 8.43 7.79 6.09
C ARG A 156 8.35 6.27 6.21
N VAL A 157 7.32 5.65 5.63
CA VAL A 157 7.12 4.20 5.80
C VAL A 157 8.04 3.35 4.92
N THR A 158 8.66 3.94 3.89
CA THR A 158 9.63 3.26 3.04
C THR A 158 11.08 3.54 3.44
N ALA A 159 11.32 4.38 4.43
CA ALA A 159 12.67 4.79 4.86
C ALA A 159 13.60 3.62 5.22
N CYS A 160 13.03 2.51 5.66
CA CYS A 160 13.75 1.29 6.05
C CYS A 160 13.68 0.18 4.99
N GLY A 161 13.41 0.51 3.74
CA GLY A 161 13.44 -0.42 2.62
C GLY A 161 12.12 -1.15 2.33
N ALA A 162 11.06 -0.92 3.11
CA ALA A 162 9.74 -1.46 2.81
C ALA A 162 9.19 -0.90 1.49
N ARG A 163 8.35 -1.68 0.80
CA ARG A 163 7.49 -1.19 -0.27
C ARG A 163 6.11 -0.85 0.28
N VAL A 164 5.37 -0.02 -0.41
CA VAL A 164 3.97 0.28 -0.08
C VAL A 164 3.04 -0.37 -1.10
N VAL A 165 1.96 -0.95 -0.62
CA VAL A 165 0.81 -1.32 -1.44
C VAL A 165 -0.39 -0.51 -1.00
N PHE A 166 -0.89 0.34 -1.88
CA PHE A 166 -2.16 0.99 -1.66
C PHE A 166 -3.31 0.02 -1.92
N LEU A 167 -4.29 0.03 -1.03
CA LEU A 167 -5.59 -0.58 -1.19
C LEU A 167 -6.63 0.53 -1.37
N PRO A 168 -6.86 1.02 -2.60
CA PRO A 168 -7.87 2.05 -2.83
C PRO A 168 -9.23 1.58 -2.33
N ALA A 169 -9.84 2.39 -1.49
CA ALA A 169 -11.13 2.07 -0.90
C ALA A 169 -12.19 1.85 -1.99
N PRO A 170 -12.97 0.78 -1.91
CA PRO A 170 -14.10 0.56 -2.79
C PRO A 170 -15.24 1.52 -2.41
N PRO A 171 -16.14 1.85 -3.32
CA PRO A 171 -17.38 2.52 -2.94
C PRO A 171 -18.15 1.63 -1.96
N ARG A 172 -18.97 2.25 -1.13
CA ARG A 172 -19.75 1.49 -0.14
C ARG A 172 -20.64 0.47 -0.83
N ALA A 173 -20.84 -0.65 -0.17
CA ALA A 173 -21.92 -1.54 -0.52
C ALA A 173 -23.27 -0.83 -0.30
N SER A 174 -24.33 -1.36 -0.85
CA SER A 174 -25.69 -0.78 -0.85
C SER A 174 -26.03 0.09 0.37
N PRO A 175 -26.78 1.20 0.19
CA PRO A 175 -27.02 2.21 1.22
C PRO A 175 -27.98 1.74 2.35
N SER A 176 -27.92 0.46 2.74
CA SER A 176 -28.75 -0.11 3.80
C SER A 176 -28.44 0.47 5.19
N VAL A 177 -27.37 1.22 5.35
CA VAL A 177 -27.04 1.88 6.60
C VAL A 177 -27.50 3.33 6.60
N ARG A 178 -28.69 3.50 7.10
CA ARG A 178 -29.23 4.82 7.44
C ARG A 178 -28.45 5.39 8.63
N GLY A 179 -27.76 6.50 8.44
CA GLY A 179 -27.23 7.28 9.53
C GLY A 179 -25.81 7.81 9.40
N LEU A 180 -24.96 7.16 8.62
CA LEU A 180 -23.62 7.68 8.30
C LEU A 180 -23.60 8.26 6.87
N ALA A 181 -24.65 8.99 6.51
CA ALA A 181 -24.69 9.69 5.25
C ALA A 181 -23.57 10.74 5.23
N ASN A 182 -22.43 10.37 4.67
CA ASN A 182 -21.44 11.33 4.26
C ASN A 182 -21.90 11.93 2.92
N PRO A 183 -22.41 13.17 2.88
CA PRO A 183 -22.78 13.79 1.61
C PRO A 183 -21.57 13.80 0.67
N GLY A 184 -21.66 13.05 -0.42
CA GLY A 184 -20.57 12.91 -1.38
C GLY A 184 -19.45 11.93 -0.98
N GLY A 185 -19.65 11.10 0.06
CA GLY A 185 -18.64 10.16 0.54
C GLY A 185 -18.06 9.28 -0.55
N ASP A 186 -18.90 8.63 -1.35
CA ASP A 186 -18.42 7.76 -2.44
C ASP A 186 -17.70 8.52 -3.54
N ALA A 187 -18.13 9.74 -3.88
CA ALA A 187 -17.44 10.59 -4.85
C ALA A 187 -16.02 10.96 -4.34
N ARG A 188 -15.88 11.24 -3.05
CA ARG A 188 -14.57 11.49 -2.41
C ARG A 188 -13.69 10.23 -2.43
N LEU A 189 -14.24 9.05 -2.13
CA LEU A 189 -13.51 7.77 -2.21
C LEU A 189 -13.03 7.48 -3.63
N VAL A 190 -13.90 7.64 -4.62
CA VAL A 190 -13.53 7.50 -6.05
C VAL A 190 -12.40 8.46 -6.42
N GLN A 191 -12.44 9.69 -5.92
CA GLN A 191 -11.39 10.68 -6.18
C GLN A 191 -10.09 10.32 -5.47
N LEU A 192 -10.12 9.91 -4.20
CA LEU A 192 -8.94 9.42 -3.48
C LEU A 192 -8.31 8.24 -4.22
N SER A 193 -9.12 7.27 -4.63
CA SER A 193 -8.66 6.12 -5.39
C SER A 193 -7.95 6.51 -6.68
N LYS A 194 -8.43 7.55 -7.40
CA LYS A 194 -7.75 8.10 -8.58
C LYS A 194 -6.41 8.74 -8.22
N LEU A 195 -6.35 9.49 -7.12
CA LEU A 195 -5.12 10.13 -6.65
C LEU A 195 -4.07 9.08 -6.27
N LEU A 196 -4.45 8.05 -5.48
CA LEU A 196 -3.55 6.98 -5.07
C LEU A 196 -3.00 6.19 -6.27
N ARG A 197 -3.86 5.83 -7.23
CA ARG A 197 -3.41 5.15 -8.45
C ARG A 197 -2.51 6.05 -9.32
N SER A 198 -2.79 7.35 -9.37
CA SER A 198 -1.94 8.30 -10.09
C SER A 198 -0.57 8.43 -9.43
N TYR A 199 -0.55 8.51 -8.10
CA TYR A 199 0.69 8.56 -7.32
C TYR A 199 1.52 7.29 -7.54
N ALA A 200 0.93 6.10 -7.43
CA ALA A 200 1.63 4.83 -7.63
C ALA A 200 2.26 4.73 -9.04
N ARG A 201 1.56 5.18 -10.08
CA ARG A 201 2.13 5.22 -11.45
C ARG A 201 3.34 6.14 -11.59
N GLN A 202 3.45 7.16 -10.75
CA GLN A 202 4.59 8.09 -10.73
C GLN A 202 5.75 7.58 -9.86
N HIS A 203 5.48 6.65 -8.95
CA HIS A 203 6.45 6.08 -8.00
C HIS A 203 6.47 4.54 -8.02
N PRO A 204 6.65 3.90 -9.20
CA PRO A 204 6.55 2.45 -9.35
C PRO A 204 7.68 1.68 -8.66
N ASP A 205 8.75 2.38 -8.28
CA ASP A 205 9.86 1.85 -7.50
C ASP A 205 9.52 1.65 -6.02
N LYS A 206 8.56 2.40 -5.48
CA LYS A 206 8.17 2.40 -4.07
C LYS A 206 6.77 1.87 -3.81
N VAL A 207 5.85 2.10 -4.74
CA VAL A 207 4.41 1.92 -4.51
C VAL A 207 3.78 1.05 -5.58
N ASP A 208 3.02 0.07 -5.14
CA ASP A 208 2.09 -0.74 -5.95
C ASP A 208 0.64 -0.46 -5.55
N VAL A 209 -0.29 -0.98 -6.32
CA VAL A 209 -1.73 -0.93 -6.03
C VAL A 209 -2.31 -2.33 -6.13
N VAL A 210 -3.04 -2.74 -5.11
CA VAL A 210 -3.96 -3.88 -5.19
C VAL A 210 -5.38 -3.33 -5.22
N ASP A 211 -6.12 -3.65 -6.26
CA ASP A 211 -7.41 -3.05 -6.55
C ASP A 211 -8.55 -3.76 -5.83
N LEU A 212 -8.88 -3.32 -4.62
CA LEU A 212 -10.00 -3.86 -3.84
C LEU A 212 -11.33 -3.86 -4.60
N PRO A 213 -11.72 -2.80 -5.34
CA PRO A 213 -12.91 -2.85 -6.19
C PRO A 213 -12.96 -4.04 -7.14
N THR A 214 -11.83 -4.42 -7.73
CA THR A 214 -11.75 -5.60 -8.61
C THR A 214 -11.96 -6.90 -7.82
N ILE A 215 -11.33 -7.04 -6.65
CA ILE A 215 -11.53 -8.22 -5.79
C ILE A 215 -13.00 -8.34 -5.37
N LEU A 216 -13.61 -7.22 -5.01
CA LEU A 216 -15.00 -7.14 -4.57
C LEU A 216 -16.00 -7.16 -5.74
N GLN A 217 -15.51 -7.34 -6.98
CA GLN A 217 -16.34 -7.43 -8.19
C GLN A 217 -17.25 -6.22 -8.38
N CYS A 218 -16.77 -5.03 -8.03
CA CYS A 218 -17.53 -3.79 -8.20
C CYS A 218 -17.76 -3.53 -9.69
N PRO A 219 -19.01 -3.46 -10.16
CA PRO A 219 -19.31 -3.29 -11.59
C PRO A 219 -18.93 -1.90 -12.11
N THR A 220 -18.88 -0.91 -11.23
CA THR A 220 -18.50 0.47 -11.56
C THR A 220 -17.70 1.09 -10.41
N ALA A 221 -17.07 2.22 -10.67
CA ALA A 221 -16.27 2.93 -9.66
C ALA A 221 -17.09 3.48 -8.49
N ASP A 222 -18.40 3.53 -8.61
CA ASP A 222 -19.35 4.07 -7.62
C ASP A 222 -20.32 3.02 -7.07
N LYS A 223 -20.17 1.75 -7.47
CA LYS A 223 -21.03 0.66 -7.03
C LYS A 223 -20.24 -0.59 -6.71
N CYS A 224 -20.51 -1.19 -5.56
CA CYS A 224 -20.07 -2.54 -5.23
C CYS A 224 -21.22 -3.41 -4.76
N PRO A 225 -21.21 -4.70 -5.04
CA PRO A 225 -22.22 -5.62 -4.53
C PRO A 225 -22.06 -5.81 -3.01
N ASP A 226 -23.16 -6.17 -2.35
CA ASP A 226 -23.13 -6.59 -0.95
C ASP A 226 -22.49 -7.98 -0.80
N GLU A 227 -22.75 -8.85 -1.79
CA GLU A 227 -22.21 -10.20 -1.85
C GLU A 227 -21.41 -10.38 -3.14
N VAL A 228 -20.25 -11.02 -3.02
CA VAL A 228 -19.36 -11.39 -4.15
C VAL A 228 -19.69 -12.79 -4.69
N ALA A 229 -20.37 -13.60 -3.89
CA ALA A 229 -20.93 -14.90 -4.24
C ALA A 229 -22.06 -15.20 -3.23
N PRO A 230 -22.95 -16.17 -3.51
CA PRO A 230 -24.05 -16.53 -2.62
C PRO A 230 -23.54 -16.78 -1.19
N GLY A 231 -24.00 -16.00 -0.22
CA GLY A 231 -23.64 -16.07 1.18
C GLY A 231 -22.25 -15.51 1.54
N ILE A 232 -21.48 -14.99 0.57
CA ILE A 232 -20.17 -14.37 0.84
C ILE A 232 -20.31 -12.85 0.82
N ARG A 233 -20.42 -12.27 1.99
CA ARG A 233 -20.54 -10.82 2.22
C ARG A 233 -19.24 -10.31 2.86
N PRO A 234 -18.31 -9.72 2.10
CA PRO A 234 -17.02 -9.26 2.64
C PRO A 234 -17.13 -8.10 3.62
N ARG A 235 -18.18 -7.30 3.51
CA ARG A 235 -18.37 -6.09 4.30
C ARG A 235 -19.51 -6.25 5.31
N ALA A 236 -19.34 -5.63 6.47
CA ALA A 236 -20.36 -5.52 7.50
C ALA A 236 -21.62 -4.80 6.99
N LEU A 237 -22.68 -4.77 7.80
CA LEU A 237 -23.94 -4.13 7.43
C LEU A 237 -23.82 -2.61 7.20
N ASP A 238 -22.77 -1.98 7.69
CA ASP A 238 -22.48 -0.56 7.43
C ASP A 238 -21.96 -0.30 5.99
N GLY A 239 -21.63 -1.37 5.27
CA GLY A 239 -21.25 -1.33 3.87
C GLY A 239 -19.80 -0.95 3.59
N PHE A 240 -18.94 -0.75 4.64
CA PHE A 240 -17.54 -0.39 4.46
C PHE A 240 -16.56 -1.13 5.36
N HIS A 241 -16.87 -1.43 6.63
CA HIS A 241 -16.02 -2.26 7.47
C HIS A 241 -16.06 -3.73 7.05
N TYR A 242 -15.08 -4.51 7.48
CA TYR A 242 -14.96 -5.93 7.13
C TYR A 242 -15.32 -6.80 8.32
N ASP A 243 -16.10 -7.86 8.08
CA ASP A 243 -16.61 -8.72 9.14
C ASP A 243 -16.92 -10.15 8.65
N GLY A 244 -16.85 -11.11 9.57
CA GLY A 244 -17.27 -12.49 9.39
C GLY A 244 -16.52 -13.27 8.29
N ASP A 245 -17.18 -14.33 7.79
CA ASP A 245 -16.60 -15.26 6.80
C ASP A 245 -16.27 -14.57 5.47
N GLY A 246 -17.04 -13.54 5.12
CA GLY A 246 -16.78 -12.76 3.92
C GLY A 246 -15.49 -11.93 4.02
N ALA A 247 -15.20 -11.39 5.20
CA ALA A 247 -13.92 -10.71 5.45
C ALA A 247 -12.75 -11.69 5.41
N ALA A 248 -12.92 -12.91 5.95
CA ALA A 248 -11.92 -13.98 5.85
C ALA A 248 -11.67 -14.38 4.39
N TRP A 249 -12.73 -14.49 3.59
CA TRP A 249 -12.61 -14.73 2.15
C TRP A 249 -11.82 -13.61 1.46
N LEU A 250 -12.16 -12.35 1.72
CA LEU A 250 -11.48 -11.19 1.15
C LEU A 250 -9.99 -11.18 1.53
N ALA A 251 -9.69 -11.43 2.80
CA ALA A 251 -8.32 -11.46 3.30
C ALA A 251 -7.46 -12.52 2.60
N ASN A 252 -8.02 -13.69 2.31
CA ASN A 252 -7.33 -14.73 1.54
C ASN A 252 -7.06 -14.30 0.09
N GLN A 253 -8.03 -13.65 -0.58
CA GLN A 253 -7.84 -13.10 -1.93
C GLN A 253 -6.75 -12.00 -1.92
N LEU A 254 -6.88 -11.06 -0.99
CA LEU A 254 -5.93 -9.96 -0.80
C LEU A 254 -4.52 -10.49 -0.52
N PHE A 255 -4.37 -11.42 0.41
CA PHE A 255 -3.08 -12.00 0.73
C PHE A 255 -2.42 -12.67 -0.48
N GLY A 256 -3.18 -13.42 -1.28
CA GLY A 256 -2.70 -14.01 -2.53
C GLY A 256 -2.13 -12.96 -3.50
N MET A 257 -2.76 -11.81 -3.59
CA MET A 257 -2.27 -10.70 -4.42
C MET A 257 -1.04 -10.01 -3.80
N LEU A 258 -1.02 -9.82 -2.48
CA LEU A 258 0.11 -9.20 -1.77
C LEU A 258 1.40 -10.01 -1.92
N VAL A 259 1.34 -11.34 -1.86
CA VAL A 259 2.53 -12.19 -2.08
C VAL A 259 2.94 -12.25 -3.54
N GLY A 260 2.04 -11.98 -4.48
CA GLY A 260 2.32 -11.84 -5.91
C GLY A 260 2.95 -10.49 -6.28
N THR A 261 2.78 -9.45 -5.45
CA THR A 261 3.44 -8.14 -5.58
C THR A 261 4.85 -8.14 -4.98
N ALA A 262 5.52 -9.28 -4.99
CA ALA A 262 6.79 -9.53 -4.33
C ALA A 262 7.82 -8.40 -4.50
N PRO A 263 8.63 -8.10 -3.47
CA PRO A 263 9.63 -7.05 -3.53
C PRO A 263 10.63 -7.35 -4.66
N ARG A 264 10.96 -6.32 -5.44
CA ARG A 264 12.17 -6.36 -6.26
C ARG A 264 13.36 -6.62 -5.33
N PRO A 265 14.46 -7.23 -5.81
CA PRO A 265 15.61 -7.47 -4.97
C PRO A 265 15.95 -6.19 -4.20
N ALA A 266 16.03 -6.34 -2.88
CA ALA A 266 16.25 -5.21 -1.99
C ALA A 266 17.48 -4.42 -2.48
N PRO A 267 17.44 -3.09 -2.51
CA PRO A 267 18.65 -2.32 -2.53
C PRO A 267 19.54 -2.76 -1.35
N PRO A 268 20.86 -2.64 -1.46
CA PRO A 268 21.78 -3.06 -0.40
C PRO A 268 21.27 -2.54 0.94
N ALA A 269 21.32 -3.40 1.96
CA ALA A 269 20.68 -3.21 3.25
C ALA A 269 20.69 -1.74 3.69
N PRO A 270 19.54 -1.12 3.90
CA PRO A 270 19.50 0.22 4.47
C PRO A 270 20.15 0.20 5.84
N PRO A 271 20.74 1.32 6.25
CA PRO A 271 21.26 1.47 7.60
C PRO A 271 20.14 1.18 8.62
N ALA A 272 20.53 0.67 9.79
CA ALA A 272 19.59 0.26 10.82
C ALA A 272 18.52 1.33 11.09
N CYS A 273 17.25 0.94 11.12
CA CYS A 273 16.16 1.83 11.48
C CYS A 273 16.23 2.15 12.97
N GLU A 274 16.66 3.35 13.32
CA GLU A 274 16.51 3.86 14.67
C GLU A 274 15.13 4.48 14.85
N ALA A 275 14.41 4.04 15.88
CA ALA A 275 13.20 4.71 16.31
C ALA A 275 13.55 6.17 16.66
N ALA A 276 12.91 7.13 15.97
CA ALA A 276 13.07 8.52 16.36
C ALA A 276 12.66 8.65 17.83
N SER A 277 13.59 9.08 18.69
CA SER A 277 13.29 9.32 20.10
C SER A 277 12.07 10.23 20.20
N PRO A 278 11.10 9.94 21.08
CA PRO A 278 9.96 10.81 21.28
C PRO A 278 10.48 12.18 21.74
N GLY A 279 10.43 13.13 20.81
CA GLY A 279 10.81 14.51 21.11
C GLY A 279 9.80 15.07 22.11
N THR A 280 10.26 15.64 23.19
CA THR A 280 9.46 16.30 24.25
C THR A 280 8.88 17.65 23.82
N GLY A 281 8.69 17.87 22.52
CA GLY A 281 8.12 19.09 21.95
C GLY A 281 7.03 18.81 20.95
N LEU A 282 5.99 19.61 20.97
CA LEU A 282 4.88 19.66 20.01
C LEU A 282 5.32 20.09 18.57
N GLY A 283 6.54 19.73 18.20
CA GLY A 283 7.07 19.96 16.85
C GLY A 283 6.72 18.79 15.95
N ALA A 284 6.62 19.06 14.66
CA ALA A 284 6.32 18.10 13.59
C ALA A 284 7.04 16.75 13.80
N PRO A 285 6.38 15.62 13.54
CA PRO A 285 6.97 14.29 13.73
C PRO A 285 8.24 14.19 12.88
N ARG A 286 9.37 13.98 13.55
CA ARG A 286 10.62 13.73 12.86
C ARG A 286 10.54 12.38 12.17
N ASN A 287 10.83 12.37 10.89
CA ASN A 287 10.91 11.14 10.10
C ASN A 287 11.86 10.14 10.79
N ALA A 288 11.53 8.85 10.71
CA ALA A 288 12.46 7.78 11.05
C ALA A 288 13.75 8.02 10.27
N LYS A 289 14.87 8.09 10.97
CA LYS A 289 16.18 8.20 10.33
C LYS A 289 16.72 6.78 10.20
N CYS A 290 17.12 6.43 9.00
CA CYS A 290 18.00 5.30 8.78
C CYS A 290 19.42 5.78 9.15
N ALA A 291 20.09 5.08 10.06
CA ALA A 291 21.48 5.37 10.45
C ALA A 291 22.47 4.83 9.39
#